data_edbcb67bd656b7df6f15254ca3d7ea90
#
_entry.id   edbcb67bd656b7df6f15254ca3d7ea90
#
_cell.length_a   1.000
_cell.length_b   1.000
_cell.length_c   1.000
_cell.angle_alpha   90.00
_cell.angle_beta   90.00
_cell.angle_gamma   90.00
#
_symmetry.space_group_name_H-M   'P 1'
#
loop_
_entity.id
_entity.type
_entity.pdbx_description
1 polymer ?
#
loop_
_entity_poly.entity_id
_entity_poly.type
_entity_poly.pdbx_seq_one_letter_code
_entity_poly.pdbx_strand_id
1 'polypeptide(L)'
;MRQYNFDAAILFYPRPELAFALLKAKIPLRIGTGYRWYSFLLNRRIYEHRKDCRKHESEYNLSLLESLMPDKITQPHYEFKQWTPEPWWDDFQTELKSKDYVILHSGSGASAPNLNEEQYKLIIRLLLEKTDWTVLLTGVSGEENVVNTLAADFPEERVKKTVGRFSLAELFTVIRNASLLITSSTGPLHLANAAGTPLLGFFCPAKPHTPTRWGPYDQQQWAITPNLDWPVICELKNCPHGGCLNQLSDDEITEILCTQRLKTIHK
;
A
#
# COMPACT_ATOMS: atom_id res chain seq x y z
N MET A 1 25.32 -2.99 -16.71
CA MET A 1 25.93 -3.49 -15.47
C MET A 1 27.45 -3.57 -15.53
N ARG A 2 28.08 -4.25 -16.52
CA ARG A 2 29.56 -4.33 -16.61
C ARG A 2 30.27 -2.98 -16.64
N GLN A 3 29.61 -1.98 -17.16
CA GLN A 3 30.12 -0.61 -17.34
C GLN A 3 30.36 0.13 -16.01
N TYR A 4 29.73 -0.31 -14.91
CA TYR A 4 29.74 0.38 -13.62
C TYR A 4 30.63 -0.29 -12.56
N ASN A 5 31.24 -1.44 -12.83
CA ASN A 5 32.14 -2.15 -11.91
C ASN A 5 31.61 -2.30 -10.48
N PHE A 6 30.38 -2.81 -10.34
CA PHE A 6 29.78 -3.05 -9.04
C PHE A 6 30.52 -4.13 -8.24
N ASP A 7 30.83 -3.88 -6.97
CA ASP A 7 31.45 -4.84 -6.05
C ASP A 7 30.40 -5.81 -5.46
N ALA A 8 29.17 -5.37 -5.28
CA ALA A 8 28.09 -6.15 -4.71
C ALA A 8 26.74 -5.86 -5.40
N ALA A 9 25.86 -6.84 -5.39
CA ALA A 9 24.47 -6.70 -5.81
C ALA A 9 23.53 -7.48 -4.88
N ILE A 10 22.42 -6.90 -4.52
CA ILE A 10 21.37 -7.52 -3.71
C ILE A 10 20.13 -7.71 -4.57
N LEU A 11 19.63 -8.93 -4.60
CA LEU A 11 18.46 -9.33 -5.36
C LEU A 11 17.21 -9.35 -4.45
N PHE A 12 16.54 -8.20 -4.28
CA PHE A 12 15.30 -8.08 -3.49
C PHE A 12 14.13 -8.79 -4.16
N TYR A 13 14.04 -8.68 -5.49
CA TYR A 13 13.03 -9.36 -6.29
C TYR A 13 13.61 -10.59 -6.97
N PRO A 14 13.34 -11.80 -6.44
CA PRO A 14 14.03 -13.02 -6.87
C PRO A 14 13.51 -13.52 -8.22
N ARG A 15 14.25 -13.21 -9.29
CA ARG A 15 14.02 -13.65 -10.66
C ARG A 15 15.29 -14.35 -11.21
N PRO A 16 15.14 -15.48 -11.93
CA PRO A 16 16.30 -16.20 -12.48
C PRO A 16 17.08 -15.36 -13.49
N GLU A 17 16.39 -14.57 -14.31
CA GLU A 17 17.00 -13.70 -15.32
C GLU A 17 17.94 -12.66 -14.67
N LEU A 18 17.50 -12.10 -13.54
CA LEU A 18 18.30 -11.12 -12.79
C LEU A 18 19.51 -11.81 -12.14
N ALA A 19 19.34 -12.96 -11.50
CA ALA A 19 20.43 -13.72 -10.89
C ALA A 19 21.49 -14.09 -11.95
N PHE A 20 21.05 -14.55 -13.13
CA PHE A 20 21.95 -14.86 -14.26
C PHE A 20 22.65 -13.60 -14.78
N ALA A 21 21.95 -12.48 -14.90
CA ALA A 21 22.55 -11.22 -15.32
C ALA A 21 23.65 -10.74 -14.37
N LEU A 22 23.47 -10.89 -13.05
CA LEU A 22 24.48 -10.57 -12.04
C LEU A 22 25.73 -11.45 -12.19
N LEU A 23 25.55 -12.76 -12.40
CA LEU A 23 26.65 -13.67 -12.66
C LEU A 23 27.40 -13.32 -13.97
N LYS A 24 26.65 -13.09 -15.06
CA LYS A 24 27.21 -12.73 -16.37
C LYS A 24 27.96 -11.39 -16.32
N ALA A 25 27.50 -10.45 -15.47
CA ALA A 25 28.17 -9.18 -15.23
C ALA A 25 29.44 -9.31 -14.38
N LYS A 26 29.73 -10.52 -13.84
CA LYS A 26 30.88 -10.84 -12.98
C LYS A 26 30.91 -10.03 -11.69
N ILE A 27 29.74 -9.69 -11.13
CA ILE A 27 29.65 -8.98 -9.86
C ILE A 27 30.17 -9.93 -8.76
N PRO A 28 31.21 -9.53 -7.98
CA PRO A 28 31.87 -10.39 -7.03
C PRO A 28 30.96 -10.93 -5.95
N LEU A 29 30.13 -10.07 -5.34
CA LEU A 29 29.21 -10.44 -4.28
C LEU A 29 27.75 -10.32 -4.75
N ARG A 30 27.06 -11.45 -4.75
CA ARG A 30 25.66 -11.57 -5.23
C ARG A 30 24.80 -12.16 -4.12
N ILE A 31 23.95 -11.31 -3.53
CA ILE A 31 23.15 -11.61 -2.35
C ILE A 31 21.69 -11.81 -2.73
N GLY A 32 21.02 -12.75 -2.09
CA GLY A 32 19.57 -12.95 -2.26
C GLY A 32 19.06 -14.19 -1.50
N THR A 33 17.79 -14.51 -1.71
CA THR A 33 17.17 -15.67 -1.05
C THR A 33 17.77 -17.00 -1.47
N GLY A 34 17.96 -17.90 -0.51
CA GLY A 34 18.43 -19.28 -0.74
C GLY A 34 17.34 -20.26 -1.21
N TYR A 35 16.07 -19.86 -1.23
CA TYR A 35 14.92 -20.75 -1.49
C TYR A 35 14.45 -20.81 -2.95
N ARG A 36 15.28 -20.40 -3.91
CA ARG A 36 14.95 -20.53 -5.33
C ARG A 36 15.87 -21.57 -5.99
N TRP A 37 15.35 -22.29 -6.98
CA TRP A 37 16.12 -23.29 -7.72
C TRP A 37 17.41 -22.72 -8.33
N TYR A 38 17.42 -21.43 -8.69
CA TYR A 38 18.57 -20.71 -9.25
C TYR A 38 19.46 -20.03 -8.21
N SER A 39 19.22 -20.24 -6.91
CA SER A 39 20.00 -19.58 -5.85
C SER A 39 21.48 -19.96 -5.87
N PHE A 40 21.86 -21.06 -6.58
CA PHE A 40 23.26 -21.41 -6.79
C PHE A 40 24.04 -20.34 -7.59
N LEU A 41 23.35 -19.45 -8.34
CA LEU A 41 23.94 -18.30 -9.02
C LEU A 41 24.35 -17.17 -8.06
N LEU A 42 23.85 -17.21 -6.83
CA LEU A 42 24.15 -16.27 -5.76
C LEU A 42 25.20 -16.90 -4.84
N ASN A 43 26.19 -16.11 -4.40
CA ASN A 43 27.25 -16.61 -3.52
C ASN A 43 27.06 -16.22 -2.04
N ARG A 44 26.12 -15.32 -1.73
CA ARG A 44 25.61 -15.10 -0.36
C ARG A 44 24.10 -15.31 -0.34
N ARG A 45 23.65 -16.37 0.35
CA ARG A 45 22.24 -16.79 0.37
C ARG A 45 21.67 -16.62 1.76
N ILE A 46 20.51 -15.97 1.83
CA ILE A 46 19.77 -15.76 3.08
C ILE A 46 18.55 -16.68 3.07
N TYR A 47 18.37 -17.42 4.16
CA TYR A 47 17.32 -18.44 4.29
C TYR A 47 16.24 -17.97 5.26
N GLU A 48 15.34 -17.11 4.78
CA GLU A 48 14.15 -16.66 5.49
C GLU A 48 12.88 -17.03 4.73
N HIS A 49 11.95 -17.69 5.40
CA HIS A 49 10.68 -18.12 4.82
C HIS A 49 9.67 -16.97 4.80
N ARG A 50 9.71 -16.12 3.77
CA ARG A 50 8.79 -14.98 3.60
C ARG A 50 7.32 -15.39 3.55
N LYS A 51 7.00 -16.63 3.15
CA LYS A 51 5.63 -17.17 3.14
C LYS A 51 5.03 -17.34 4.53
N ASP A 52 5.84 -17.43 5.58
CA ASP A 52 5.38 -17.55 6.95
C ASP A 52 4.80 -16.24 7.48
N CYS A 53 5.09 -15.11 6.82
CA CYS A 53 4.61 -13.75 7.17
C CYS A 53 4.89 -13.38 8.64
N ARG A 54 6.07 -13.74 9.16
CA ARG A 54 6.48 -13.44 10.54
C ARG A 54 7.07 -12.05 10.71
N LYS A 55 7.51 -11.46 9.61
CA LYS A 55 8.13 -10.13 9.54
C LYS A 55 7.45 -9.29 8.46
N HIS A 56 7.61 -7.99 8.54
CA HIS A 56 7.26 -7.09 7.46
C HIS A 56 8.16 -7.30 6.25
N GLU A 57 7.67 -7.02 5.03
CA GLU A 57 8.47 -7.23 3.81
C GLU A 57 9.74 -6.36 3.78
N SER A 58 9.69 -5.15 4.37
CA SER A 58 10.89 -4.29 4.51
C SER A 58 11.94 -4.92 5.43
N GLU A 59 11.53 -5.58 6.52
CA GLU A 59 12.45 -6.26 7.43
C GLU A 59 13.12 -7.46 6.74
N TYR A 60 12.37 -8.22 5.94
CA TYR A 60 12.96 -9.27 5.10
C TYR A 60 13.97 -8.71 4.08
N ASN A 61 13.75 -7.50 3.59
CA ASN A 61 14.67 -6.84 2.68
C ASN A 61 15.91 -6.33 3.43
N LEU A 62 15.74 -5.80 4.63
CA LEU A 62 16.86 -5.39 5.50
C LEU A 62 17.75 -6.57 5.89
N SER A 63 17.18 -7.75 6.17
CA SER A 63 17.97 -8.96 6.46
C SER A 63 18.94 -9.32 5.33
N LEU A 64 18.62 -9.00 4.06
CA LEU A 64 19.58 -9.16 2.96
C LEU A 64 20.74 -8.17 3.06
N LEU A 65 20.49 -6.94 3.53
CA LEU A 65 21.49 -5.89 3.73
C LEU A 65 22.38 -6.17 4.96
N GLU A 66 21.80 -6.67 6.05
CA GLU A 66 22.54 -7.06 7.26
C GLU A 66 23.70 -7.99 6.96
N SER A 67 23.56 -8.83 5.93
CA SER A 67 24.63 -9.69 5.48
C SER A 67 25.88 -8.93 4.97
N LEU A 68 25.73 -7.66 4.61
CA LEU A 68 26.85 -6.77 4.22
C LEU A 68 27.29 -5.86 5.36
N MET A 69 26.36 -5.41 6.20
CA MET A 69 26.53 -4.35 7.17
C MET A 69 25.85 -4.72 8.49
N PRO A 70 26.34 -5.74 9.22
CA PRO A 70 25.62 -6.33 10.34
C PRO A 70 25.32 -5.35 11.49
N ASP A 71 26.12 -4.30 11.65
CA ASP A 71 26.00 -3.38 12.79
C ASP A 71 25.34 -2.03 12.44
N LYS A 72 24.84 -1.86 11.21
CA LYS A 72 24.43 -0.53 10.72
C LYS A 72 22.96 -0.38 10.38
N ILE A 73 22.19 -1.48 10.33
CA ILE A 73 20.80 -1.44 9.85
C ILE A 73 19.88 -1.99 10.93
N THR A 74 19.14 -1.11 11.60
CA THR A 74 18.28 -1.49 12.72
C THR A 74 16.79 -1.45 12.40
N GLN A 75 16.34 -0.50 11.60
CA GLN A 75 14.91 -0.34 11.27
C GLN A 75 14.69 0.29 9.88
N PRO A 76 13.56 -0.02 9.20
CA PRO A 76 13.15 0.72 8.02
C PRO A 76 12.98 2.20 8.32
N HIS A 77 13.58 3.03 7.50
CA HIS A 77 13.47 4.48 7.60
C HIS A 77 13.23 5.07 6.20
N TYR A 78 12.35 6.06 6.13
CA TYR A 78 12.04 6.77 4.90
C TYR A 78 12.50 8.22 5.01
N GLU A 79 13.40 8.63 4.15
CA GLU A 79 13.76 10.04 3.97
C GLU A 79 13.28 10.54 2.62
N PHE A 80 12.51 11.62 2.65
CA PHE A 80 12.12 12.33 1.44
C PHE A 80 12.81 13.67 1.38
N LYS A 81 13.28 14.03 0.18
CA LYS A 81 13.74 15.39 -0.07
C LYS A 81 12.65 16.38 0.29
N GLN A 82 13.05 17.56 0.74
CA GLN A 82 12.11 18.65 1.00
C GLN A 82 11.23 18.85 -0.23
N TRP A 83 9.92 18.73 -0.04
CA TRP A 83 8.96 18.93 -1.11
C TRP A 83 8.78 20.42 -1.36
N THR A 84 8.81 20.81 -2.63
CA THR A 84 8.49 22.17 -3.08
C THR A 84 7.22 22.09 -3.90
N PRO A 85 6.19 22.90 -3.59
CA PRO A 85 4.97 22.93 -4.41
C PRO A 85 5.31 23.22 -5.88
N GLU A 86 4.72 22.46 -6.78
CA GLU A 86 4.75 22.74 -8.22
C GLU A 86 3.53 23.60 -8.59
N PRO A 87 3.56 24.38 -9.68
CA PRO A 87 2.47 25.30 -10.05
C PRO A 87 1.09 24.63 -10.11
N TRP A 88 1.01 23.37 -10.60
CA TRP A 88 -0.25 22.62 -10.69
C TRP A 88 -0.90 22.36 -9.33
N TRP A 89 -0.13 22.39 -8.23
CA TRP A 89 -0.63 22.13 -6.89
C TRP A 89 -1.58 23.21 -6.39
N ASP A 90 -1.27 24.47 -6.65
CA ASP A 90 -2.12 25.62 -6.24
C ASP A 90 -3.45 25.61 -7.02
N ASP A 91 -3.39 25.27 -8.33
CA ASP A 91 -4.58 25.10 -9.16
C ASP A 91 -5.45 23.94 -8.63
N PHE A 92 -4.83 22.82 -8.32
CA PHE A 92 -5.52 21.65 -7.75
C PHE A 92 -6.19 21.97 -6.40
N GLN A 93 -5.49 22.66 -5.49
CA GLN A 93 -6.07 23.07 -4.21
C GLN A 93 -7.26 24.01 -4.39
N THR A 94 -7.19 24.93 -5.34
CA THR A 94 -8.30 25.85 -5.68
C THR A 94 -9.52 25.06 -6.17
N GLU A 95 -9.33 24.02 -6.96
CA GLU A 95 -10.40 23.14 -7.46
C GLU A 95 -11.13 22.38 -6.34
N LEU A 96 -10.44 22.07 -5.23
CA LEU A 96 -11.01 21.28 -4.14
C LEU A 96 -12.05 22.03 -3.30
N LYS A 97 -12.11 23.35 -3.35
CA LYS A 97 -12.97 24.20 -2.52
C LYS A 97 -12.79 24.01 -0.99
N SER A 98 -12.07 23.01 -0.55
CA SER A 98 -11.72 22.71 0.83
C SER A 98 -10.23 22.44 0.92
N LYS A 99 -9.58 22.90 2.01
CA LYS A 99 -8.18 22.58 2.26
C LYS A 99 -8.00 21.12 2.69
N ASP A 100 -9.03 20.56 3.33
CA ASP A 100 -9.00 19.20 3.84
C ASP A 100 -9.69 18.25 2.88
N TYR A 101 -9.03 17.12 2.60
CA TYR A 101 -9.56 16.07 1.75
C TYR A 101 -9.09 14.69 2.21
N VAL A 102 -9.90 13.70 1.90
CA VAL A 102 -9.57 12.29 2.07
C VAL A 102 -9.42 11.62 0.72
N ILE A 103 -8.44 10.74 0.62
CA ILE A 103 -8.27 9.90 -0.56
C ILE A 103 -8.92 8.55 -0.28
N LEU A 104 -9.85 8.15 -1.13
CA LEU A 104 -10.39 6.79 -1.18
C LEU A 104 -9.89 6.09 -2.44
N HIS A 105 -8.96 5.16 -2.27
CA HIS A 105 -8.38 4.39 -3.36
C HIS A 105 -8.99 3.00 -3.40
N SER A 106 -9.99 2.80 -4.28
CA SER A 106 -10.78 1.57 -4.36
C SER A 106 -10.17 0.51 -5.27
N GLY A 107 -9.17 0.86 -6.06
CA GLY A 107 -8.48 -0.06 -6.98
C GLY A 107 -7.38 -0.87 -6.31
N SER A 108 -7.10 -2.06 -6.83
CA SER A 108 -5.95 -2.88 -6.40
C SER A 108 -5.20 -3.52 -7.57
N GLY A 109 -5.64 -3.29 -8.80
CA GLY A 109 -5.09 -3.99 -9.97
C GLY A 109 -5.10 -5.53 -9.78
N ALA A 110 -6.06 -6.07 -9.04
CA ALA A 110 -6.16 -7.48 -8.64
C ALA A 110 -4.97 -8.02 -7.81
N SER A 111 -4.18 -7.14 -7.20
CA SER A 111 -3.04 -7.54 -6.34
C SER A 111 -3.45 -7.85 -4.91
N ALA A 112 -4.60 -7.33 -4.46
CA ALA A 112 -5.15 -7.55 -3.12
C ALA A 112 -6.69 -7.60 -3.17
N PRO A 113 -7.35 -8.24 -2.18
CA PRO A 113 -8.78 -8.12 -2.00
C PRO A 113 -9.18 -6.66 -1.71
N ASN A 114 -10.35 -6.27 -2.20
CA ASN A 114 -10.96 -4.97 -1.95
C ASN A 114 -12.24 -5.12 -1.12
N LEU A 115 -12.68 -4.04 -0.51
CA LEU A 115 -14.06 -3.89 -0.04
C LEU A 115 -15.02 -3.98 -1.23
N ASN A 116 -16.26 -4.36 -0.98
CA ASN A 116 -17.29 -4.31 -2.01
C ASN A 116 -17.81 -2.88 -2.22
N GLU A 117 -18.64 -2.70 -3.24
CA GLU A 117 -19.21 -1.42 -3.64
C GLU A 117 -19.99 -0.76 -2.49
N GLU A 118 -20.86 -1.52 -1.82
CA GLU A 118 -21.70 -0.99 -0.73
C GLU A 118 -20.88 -0.53 0.47
N GLN A 119 -19.82 -1.27 0.82
CA GLN A 119 -18.89 -0.89 1.88
C GLN A 119 -18.14 0.41 1.53
N TYR A 120 -17.70 0.58 0.28
CA TYR A 120 -17.09 1.83 -0.16
C TYR A 120 -18.09 3.00 -0.15
N LYS A 121 -19.33 2.79 -0.60
CA LYS A 121 -20.40 3.80 -0.55
C LYS A 121 -20.75 4.17 0.88
N LEU A 122 -20.77 3.22 1.81
CA LEU A 122 -20.95 3.48 3.23
C LEU A 122 -19.83 4.41 3.76
N ILE A 123 -18.56 4.10 3.45
CA ILE A 123 -17.42 4.94 3.85
C ILE A 123 -17.58 6.36 3.32
N ILE A 124 -17.97 6.54 2.04
CA ILE A 124 -18.19 7.86 1.45
C ILE A 124 -19.31 8.61 2.21
N ARG A 125 -20.46 7.96 2.46
CA ARG A 125 -21.56 8.57 3.24
C ARG A 125 -21.11 9.05 4.61
N LEU A 126 -20.43 8.19 5.36
CA LEU A 126 -19.92 8.52 6.69
C LEU A 126 -18.94 9.70 6.66
N LEU A 127 -18.04 9.76 5.68
CA LEU A 127 -17.11 10.87 5.51
C LEU A 127 -17.86 12.19 5.24
N LEU A 128 -18.84 12.16 4.33
CA LEU A 128 -19.64 13.35 3.99
C LEU A 128 -20.50 13.83 5.16
N GLU A 129 -20.98 12.92 6.01
CA GLU A 129 -21.79 13.24 7.20
C GLU A 129 -20.97 13.75 8.39
N LYS A 130 -19.75 13.23 8.57
CA LYS A 130 -18.93 13.49 9.76
C LYS A 130 -17.86 14.55 9.55
N THR A 131 -17.61 14.97 8.31
CA THR A 131 -16.56 15.94 7.97
C THR A 131 -17.03 16.88 6.87
N ASP A 132 -16.33 18.01 6.73
CA ASP A 132 -16.47 18.92 5.59
C ASP A 132 -15.46 18.62 4.47
N TRP A 133 -14.77 17.50 4.54
CA TRP A 133 -13.72 17.12 3.61
C TRP A 133 -14.25 16.80 2.21
N THR A 134 -13.40 17.03 1.22
CA THR A 134 -13.63 16.50 -0.13
C THR A 134 -13.12 15.07 -0.20
N VAL A 135 -13.91 14.16 -0.78
CA VAL A 135 -13.49 12.76 -1.04
C VAL A 135 -12.92 12.68 -2.45
N LEU A 136 -11.63 12.30 -2.57
CA LEU A 136 -10.97 12.06 -3.83
C LEU A 136 -10.98 10.56 -4.14
N LEU A 137 -11.72 10.15 -5.15
CA LEU A 137 -11.71 8.78 -5.64
C LEU A 137 -10.56 8.62 -6.63
N THR A 138 -9.52 7.91 -6.22
CA THR A 138 -8.34 7.65 -7.05
C THR A 138 -8.33 6.23 -7.59
N GLY A 139 -7.64 6.02 -8.71
CA GLY A 139 -7.46 4.73 -9.36
C GLY A 139 -6.51 4.84 -10.54
N VAL A 140 -6.10 3.71 -11.10
CA VAL A 140 -5.34 3.67 -12.34
C VAL A 140 -6.28 3.68 -13.55
N SER A 141 -5.74 4.07 -14.72
CA SER A 141 -6.49 3.95 -15.97
C SER A 141 -6.98 2.50 -16.14
N GLY A 142 -8.28 2.34 -16.39
CA GLY A 142 -8.98 1.04 -16.42
C GLY A 142 -9.88 0.78 -15.22
N GLU A 143 -9.82 1.61 -14.16
CA GLU A 143 -10.69 1.54 -12.99
C GLU A 143 -11.83 2.59 -13.02
N GLU A 144 -12.00 3.30 -14.13
CA GLU A 144 -13.01 4.37 -14.32
C GLU A 144 -14.43 3.89 -14.01
N ASN A 145 -14.78 2.67 -14.43
CA ASN A 145 -16.12 2.14 -14.20
C ASN A 145 -16.42 1.98 -12.71
N VAL A 146 -15.48 1.44 -11.95
CA VAL A 146 -15.63 1.29 -10.49
C VAL A 146 -15.80 2.65 -9.83
N VAL A 147 -14.93 3.60 -10.16
CA VAL A 147 -14.99 4.94 -9.58
C VAL A 147 -16.26 5.69 -10.00
N ASN A 148 -16.73 5.55 -11.22
CA ASN A 148 -17.99 6.14 -11.67
C ASN A 148 -19.18 5.56 -10.90
N THR A 149 -19.22 4.25 -10.68
CA THR A 149 -20.27 3.60 -9.89
C THR A 149 -20.25 4.09 -8.43
N LEU A 150 -19.07 4.22 -7.82
CA LEU A 150 -18.95 4.72 -6.45
C LEU A 150 -19.36 6.18 -6.33
N ALA A 151 -19.10 7.00 -7.33
CA ALA A 151 -19.41 8.44 -7.29
C ALA A 151 -20.87 8.75 -7.62
N ALA A 152 -21.61 7.85 -8.27
CA ALA A 152 -22.89 8.14 -8.91
C ALA A 152 -23.97 8.67 -7.95
N ASP A 153 -23.93 8.25 -6.69
CA ASP A 153 -24.94 8.58 -5.68
C ASP A 153 -24.58 9.81 -4.83
N PHE A 154 -23.47 10.50 -5.15
CA PHE A 154 -22.93 11.56 -4.30
C PHE A 154 -22.73 12.88 -5.05
N PRO A 155 -22.78 14.05 -4.35
CA PRO A 155 -22.60 15.35 -4.97
C PRO A 155 -21.15 15.52 -5.51
N GLU A 156 -21.05 15.91 -6.76
CA GLU A 156 -19.75 16.07 -7.46
C GLU A 156 -18.86 17.14 -6.81
N GLU A 157 -19.42 18.10 -6.11
CA GLU A 157 -18.69 19.12 -5.36
C GLU A 157 -17.89 18.53 -4.19
N ARG A 158 -18.38 17.43 -3.61
CA ARG A 158 -17.81 16.80 -2.43
C ARG A 158 -17.10 15.48 -2.75
N VAL A 159 -17.42 14.83 -3.87
CA VAL A 159 -16.83 13.55 -4.31
C VAL A 159 -16.23 13.72 -5.70
N LYS A 160 -14.92 13.81 -5.77
CA LYS A 160 -14.15 14.07 -7.00
C LYS A 160 -13.55 12.80 -7.58
N LYS A 161 -13.75 12.57 -8.86
CA LYS A 161 -13.10 11.48 -9.61
C LYS A 161 -11.75 11.94 -10.14
N THR A 162 -10.68 11.24 -9.74
CA THR A 162 -9.30 11.59 -10.13
C THR A 162 -8.53 10.41 -10.72
N VAL A 163 -9.25 9.45 -11.32
CA VAL A 163 -8.67 8.26 -11.98
C VAL A 163 -7.72 8.69 -13.09
N GLY A 164 -6.51 8.13 -13.09
CA GLY A 164 -5.51 8.40 -14.13
C GLY A 164 -5.01 9.85 -14.22
N ARG A 165 -5.44 10.71 -13.30
CA ARG A 165 -5.12 12.14 -13.32
C ARG A 165 -3.68 12.44 -12.94
N PHE A 166 -3.10 11.68 -12.04
CA PHE A 166 -1.81 11.96 -11.42
C PHE A 166 -0.72 11.02 -11.93
N SER A 167 0.44 11.56 -12.25
CA SER A 167 1.70 10.80 -12.27
C SER A 167 2.00 10.26 -10.87
N LEU A 168 2.94 9.34 -10.74
CA LEU A 168 3.31 8.80 -9.43
C LEU A 168 3.84 9.88 -8.47
N ALA A 169 4.58 10.85 -8.97
CA ALA A 169 5.10 11.97 -8.17
C ALA A 169 3.99 12.91 -7.71
N GLU A 170 3.04 13.24 -8.59
CA GLU A 170 1.87 14.04 -8.25
C GLU A 170 0.97 13.31 -7.27
N LEU A 171 0.73 12.00 -7.46
CA LEU A 171 -0.05 11.18 -6.52
C LEU A 171 0.60 11.17 -5.13
N PHE A 172 1.93 11.07 -5.05
CA PHE A 172 2.65 11.16 -3.78
C PHE A 172 2.43 12.52 -3.10
N THR A 173 2.48 13.61 -3.88
CA THR A 173 2.18 14.97 -3.38
C THR A 173 0.75 15.06 -2.84
N VAL A 174 -0.23 14.55 -3.59
CA VAL A 174 -1.63 14.52 -3.17
C VAL A 174 -1.81 13.66 -1.91
N ILE A 175 -1.18 12.50 -1.83
CA ILE A 175 -1.24 11.64 -0.63
C ILE A 175 -0.61 12.33 0.57
N ARG A 176 0.57 12.93 0.42
CA ARG A 176 1.30 13.59 1.51
C ARG A 176 0.50 14.70 2.19
N ASN A 177 -0.33 15.40 1.45
CA ASN A 177 -1.12 16.54 1.93
C ASN A 177 -2.57 16.15 2.27
N ALA A 178 -2.95 14.87 2.17
CA ALA A 178 -4.27 14.41 2.52
C ALA A 178 -4.46 14.31 4.05
N SER A 179 -5.65 14.63 4.54
CA SER A 179 -6.02 14.43 5.93
C SER A 179 -6.15 12.94 6.29
N LEU A 180 -6.50 12.10 5.31
CA LEU A 180 -6.61 10.65 5.46
C LEU A 180 -6.48 9.96 4.11
N LEU A 181 -5.82 8.80 4.07
CA LEU A 181 -5.91 7.84 2.97
C LEU A 181 -6.67 6.60 3.43
N ILE A 182 -7.68 6.17 2.67
CA ILE A 182 -8.41 4.91 2.86
C ILE A 182 -8.19 4.03 1.64
N THR A 183 -7.71 2.80 1.84
CA THR A 183 -7.41 1.88 0.74
C THR A 183 -7.32 0.43 1.22
N SER A 184 -7.27 -0.50 0.29
CA SER A 184 -6.83 -1.87 0.55
C SER A 184 -5.29 -1.98 0.53
N SER A 185 -4.73 -3.19 0.61
CA SER A 185 -3.28 -3.46 0.56
C SER A 185 -2.69 -3.15 -0.82
N THR A 186 -2.38 -1.88 -1.08
CA THR A 186 -1.98 -1.36 -2.40
C THR A 186 -0.77 -0.43 -2.32
N GLY A 187 -0.22 -0.05 -3.46
CA GLY A 187 0.91 0.90 -3.55
C GLY A 187 0.66 2.24 -2.82
N PRO A 188 -0.49 2.90 -3.01
CA PRO A 188 -0.85 4.14 -2.30
C PRO A 188 -0.77 4.05 -0.77
N LEU A 189 -1.09 2.89 -0.17
CA LEU A 189 -0.95 2.69 1.27
C LEU A 189 0.51 2.86 1.73
N HIS A 190 1.45 2.28 0.98
CA HIS A 190 2.87 2.39 1.29
C HIS A 190 3.41 3.80 1.07
N LEU A 191 2.87 4.53 0.07
CA LEU A 191 3.20 5.93 -0.13
C LEU A 191 2.71 6.79 1.04
N ALA A 192 1.49 6.57 1.51
CA ALA A 192 0.93 7.28 2.67
C ALA A 192 1.73 6.98 3.95
N ASN A 193 2.04 5.70 4.19
CA ASN A 193 2.87 5.32 5.33
C ASN A 193 4.24 6.00 5.31
N ALA A 194 4.88 6.02 4.14
CA ALA A 194 6.18 6.65 3.95
C ALA A 194 6.12 8.19 4.09
N ALA A 195 5.00 8.82 3.68
CA ALA A 195 4.78 10.25 3.80
C ALA A 195 4.36 10.69 5.21
N GLY A 196 4.04 9.75 6.12
CA GLY A 196 3.48 10.03 7.42
C GLY A 196 2.00 10.46 7.38
N THR A 197 1.34 10.28 6.25
CA THR A 197 -0.08 10.59 6.08
C THR A 197 -0.94 9.66 6.94
N PRO A 198 -1.93 10.16 7.68
CA PRO A 198 -2.91 9.31 8.33
C PRO A 198 -3.55 8.35 7.34
N LEU A 199 -3.64 7.06 7.69
CA LEU A 199 -4.19 6.06 6.78
C LEU A 199 -5.15 5.08 7.49
N LEU A 200 -6.00 4.43 6.70
CA LEU A 200 -6.82 3.29 7.10
C LEU A 200 -6.72 2.25 5.98
N GLY A 201 -6.12 1.11 6.27
CA GLY A 201 -5.87 0.05 5.30
C GLY A 201 -6.71 -1.20 5.58
N PHE A 202 -7.35 -1.77 4.56
CA PHE A 202 -8.11 -3.01 4.67
C PHE A 202 -7.31 -4.18 4.11
N PHE A 203 -7.17 -5.23 4.90
CA PHE A 203 -6.31 -6.37 4.60
C PHE A 203 -7.02 -7.70 4.71
N CYS A 204 -6.66 -8.63 3.83
CA CYS A 204 -6.99 -10.02 4.02
C CYS A 204 -6.13 -10.62 5.15
N PRO A 205 -6.71 -11.37 6.11
CA PRO A 205 -5.96 -12.02 7.17
C PRO A 205 -5.13 -13.22 6.67
N ALA A 206 -5.36 -13.67 5.44
CA ALA A 206 -4.71 -14.86 4.89
C ALA A 206 -3.29 -14.60 4.40
N LYS A 207 -2.42 -15.59 4.63
CA LYS A 207 -1.07 -15.61 4.03
C LYS A 207 -1.17 -15.78 2.50
N PRO A 208 -0.35 -15.10 1.71
CA PRO A 208 0.76 -14.23 2.10
C PRO A 208 0.40 -12.74 2.21
N HIS A 209 -0.89 -12.37 2.28
CA HIS A 209 -1.40 -11.00 2.17
C HIS A 209 -1.68 -10.33 3.53
N THR A 210 -1.18 -10.92 4.61
CA THR A 210 -1.41 -10.44 5.98
C THR A 210 -0.86 -9.03 6.23
N PRO A 211 -1.50 -8.25 7.12
CA PRO A 211 -0.99 -6.94 7.51
C PRO A 211 0.38 -7.01 8.20
N THR A 212 0.72 -8.10 8.89
CA THR A 212 2.08 -8.31 9.43
C THR A 212 3.13 -8.17 8.35
N ARG A 213 2.87 -8.66 7.14
CA ARG A 213 3.83 -8.60 6.03
C ARG A 213 3.73 -7.32 5.20
N TRP A 214 2.52 -6.82 4.97
CA TRP A 214 2.26 -5.75 4.01
C TRP A 214 1.57 -4.52 4.60
N GLY A 215 1.30 -4.53 5.91
CA GLY A 215 0.65 -3.40 6.57
C GLY A 215 1.55 -2.15 6.64
N PRO A 216 1.01 -1.03 7.07
CA PRO A 216 1.78 0.18 7.25
C PRO A 216 2.77 0.00 8.42
N TYR A 217 4.07 0.13 8.16
CA TYR A 217 5.13 -0.30 9.08
C TYR A 217 5.01 0.35 10.48
N ASP A 218 4.81 1.67 10.52
CA ASP A 218 4.72 2.42 11.77
C ASP A 218 3.27 2.71 12.21
N GLN A 219 2.27 2.22 11.48
CA GLN A 219 0.84 2.47 11.71
C GLN A 219 0.01 1.17 11.67
N GLN A 220 0.56 0.07 12.16
CA GLN A 220 -0.05 -1.28 12.12
C GLN A 220 -1.45 -1.34 12.74
N GLN A 221 -1.75 -0.49 13.72
CA GLN A 221 -3.08 -0.39 14.35
C GLN A 221 -4.17 0.05 13.37
N TRP A 222 -3.80 0.62 12.22
CA TRP A 222 -4.72 1.05 11.17
C TRP A 222 -4.77 0.07 9.98
N ALA A 223 -4.21 -1.11 10.14
CA ALA A 223 -4.35 -2.23 9.22
C ALA A 223 -5.50 -3.14 9.67
N ILE A 224 -6.67 -2.93 9.12
CA ILE A 224 -7.90 -3.60 9.51
C ILE A 224 -8.04 -4.93 8.78
N THR A 225 -8.37 -5.96 9.54
CA THR A 225 -8.75 -7.28 9.03
C THR A 225 -10.07 -7.70 9.62
N PRO A 226 -10.94 -8.39 8.85
CA PRO A 226 -12.12 -9.00 9.45
C PRO A 226 -11.72 -10.11 10.43
N ASN A 227 -12.48 -10.25 11.49
CA ASN A 227 -12.37 -11.40 12.38
C ASN A 227 -13.09 -12.59 11.74
N LEU A 228 -12.34 -13.63 11.37
CA LEU A 228 -12.88 -14.79 10.67
C LEU A 228 -12.75 -16.04 11.53
N ASP A 229 -13.83 -16.77 11.69
CA ASP A 229 -13.90 -17.99 12.48
C ASP A 229 -13.34 -19.24 11.79
N TRP A 230 -12.75 -19.08 10.59
CA TRP A 230 -12.20 -20.18 9.80
C TRP A 230 -10.75 -19.92 9.37
N PRO A 231 -9.96 -21.00 9.18
CA PRO A 231 -8.60 -20.87 8.65
C PRO A 231 -8.65 -20.35 7.22
N VAL A 232 -8.04 -19.19 6.97
CA VAL A 232 -8.08 -18.53 5.68
C VAL A 232 -6.88 -18.95 4.85
N ILE A 233 -7.16 -19.66 3.75
CA ILE A 233 -6.22 -19.88 2.66
C ILE A 233 -6.61 -18.89 1.56
N CYS A 234 -5.72 -17.96 1.23
CA CYS A 234 -6.01 -16.96 0.21
C CYS A 234 -5.81 -17.56 -1.20
N GLU A 235 -6.91 -17.75 -1.89
CA GLU A 235 -6.97 -18.00 -3.32
C GLU A 235 -7.60 -16.76 -3.99
N LEU A 236 -6.84 -15.69 -4.17
CA LEU A 236 -7.31 -14.38 -4.66
C LEU A 236 -8.39 -14.43 -5.75
N LYS A 237 -8.29 -15.40 -6.67
CA LYS A 237 -9.23 -15.55 -7.80
C LYS A 237 -10.44 -16.43 -7.50
N ASN A 238 -10.35 -17.29 -6.51
CA ASN A 238 -11.36 -18.32 -6.20
C ASN A 238 -11.67 -18.37 -4.70
N CYS A 239 -11.73 -17.19 -4.04
CA CYS A 239 -12.08 -17.16 -2.63
C CYS A 239 -13.47 -17.78 -2.43
N PRO A 240 -13.60 -18.91 -1.69
CA PRO A 240 -14.87 -19.60 -1.51
C PRO A 240 -15.89 -18.76 -0.72
N HIS A 241 -15.45 -17.66 -0.12
CA HIS A 241 -16.24 -16.76 0.71
C HIS A 241 -16.57 -15.43 0.02
N GLY A 242 -16.38 -15.31 -1.29
CA GLY A 242 -16.65 -14.08 -2.05
C GLY A 242 -15.74 -12.90 -1.71
N GLY A 243 -14.68 -13.15 -0.93
CA GLY A 243 -13.74 -12.14 -0.44
C GLY A 243 -13.83 -11.96 1.07
N CYS A 244 -12.66 -12.02 1.76
CA CYS A 244 -12.59 -11.88 3.22
C CYS A 244 -13.15 -10.55 3.70
N LEU A 245 -12.87 -9.45 2.96
CA LEU A 245 -13.29 -8.11 3.37
C LEU A 245 -14.80 -7.89 3.32
N ASN A 246 -15.54 -8.69 2.53
CA ASN A 246 -17.01 -8.67 2.53
C ASN A 246 -17.62 -9.12 3.87
N GLN A 247 -16.82 -9.71 4.76
CA GLN A 247 -17.26 -10.12 6.11
C GLN A 247 -17.22 -8.97 7.12
N LEU A 248 -16.61 -7.83 6.79
CA LEU A 248 -16.74 -6.63 7.62
C LEU A 248 -18.15 -6.09 7.53
N SER A 249 -18.81 -6.02 8.68
CA SER A 249 -20.15 -5.44 8.79
C SER A 249 -20.12 -3.91 8.68
N ASP A 250 -21.27 -3.33 8.38
CA ASP A 250 -21.45 -1.87 8.33
C ASP A 250 -21.17 -1.22 9.70
N ASP A 251 -21.54 -1.91 10.79
CA ASP A 251 -21.30 -1.43 12.15
C ASP A 251 -19.79 -1.42 12.47
N GLU A 252 -19.04 -2.47 12.08
CA GLU A 252 -17.59 -2.51 12.26
C GLU A 252 -16.91 -1.39 11.45
N ILE A 253 -17.29 -1.19 10.20
CA ILE A 253 -16.74 -0.10 9.36
C ILE A 253 -17.04 1.26 9.99
N THR A 254 -18.26 1.45 10.48
CA THR A 254 -18.69 2.71 11.12
C THR A 254 -17.92 2.96 12.41
N GLU A 255 -17.76 1.97 13.27
CA GLU A 255 -16.98 2.06 14.51
C GLU A 255 -15.52 2.40 14.23
N ILE A 256 -14.88 1.68 13.30
CA ILE A 256 -13.49 1.89 12.93
C ILE A 256 -13.26 3.30 12.37
N LEU A 257 -14.09 3.71 11.43
CA LEU A 257 -13.92 5.01 10.77
C LEU A 257 -14.26 6.16 11.70
N CYS A 258 -15.47 6.19 12.25
CA CYS A 258 -16.01 7.36 12.95
C CYS A 258 -15.53 7.43 14.39
N THR A 259 -15.50 6.32 15.11
CA THR A 259 -15.23 6.31 16.55
C THR A 259 -13.76 6.20 16.86
N GLN A 260 -13.02 5.47 16.05
CA GLN A 260 -11.59 5.27 16.27
C GLN A 260 -10.75 6.23 15.41
N ARG A 261 -10.90 6.21 14.07
CA ARG A 261 -9.98 6.91 13.17
C ARG A 261 -10.20 8.41 13.08
N LEU A 262 -11.39 8.87 12.78
CA LEU A 262 -11.66 10.30 12.64
C LEU A 262 -11.40 11.07 13.94
N LYS A 263 -11.73 10.50 15.10
CA LYS A 263 -11.42 11.13 16.41
C LYS A 263 -9.92 11.30 16.68
N THR A 264 -9.05 10.48 16.08
CA THR A 264 -7.58 10.61 16.26
C THR A 264 -6.97 11.67 15.37
N ILE A 265 -7.59 11.99 14.23
CA ILE A 265 -7.11 12.99 13.29
C ILE A 265 -7.49 14.41 13.74
N HIS A 266 -8.64 14.57 14.40
CA HIS A 266 -9.13 15.85 14.88
C HIS A 266 -8.60 16.26 16.28
N LYS A 267 -7.68 15.49 16.86
CA LYS A 267 -6.95 15.85 18.08
C LYS A 267 -5.60 16.48 17.76
#